data_57e87b8d6cea4ad71d5dd68ff6551a54
#
_entry.id   57e87b8d6cea4ad71d5dd68ff6551a54
#
_cell.length_a   1.000
_cell.length_b   1.000
_cell.length_c   1.000
_cell.angle_alpha   90.00
_cell.angle_beta   90.00
_cell.angle_gamma   90.00
#
_symmetry.space_group_name_H-M   'P 1'
#
loop_
_entity.id
_entity.type
_entity.pdbx_description
1 polymer ?
#
loop_
_entity_poly.entity_id
_entity_poly.type
_entity_poly.pdbx_seq_one_letter_code
_entity_poly.pdbx_strand_id
1 'polypeptide(L)'
;MALENASLVTEFILMGLTNQPDLQIPLFLVFLMTYMITTLGNLALILLIVLNSHLHTPMYFFLFNLSFIDLCHCSVFTPKMLMNFVLKKNVISYEGCMTQFYFFCFLVISEWYVLTAMAYDRYVAICNPLFYNVVMSPKMCSYLMLGSYLVGFSDAMMHTGGLLRLTFCRRNINHYFCEIVPLLELSCTSTYVNEMQLFIVAGKNIIVPTLLIFISYGFILSSILKMSSTAGRSKAFSTCSSHIIVVSLFFGSCAYMYLKPSSSGSLDQGKISSVFYNIVVPMMNPLIYSLRNKDVKIALKKVLTKRKF
;
A
#
# COMPACT_ATOMS: atom_id res chain seq x y z
N MET A 1 -14.06 -22.42 35.14
CA MET A 1 -15.27 -21.64 35.46
C MET A 1 -14.98 -20.15 35.31
N ALA A 2 -14.83 -19.62 34.08
CA ALA A 2 -14.70 -18.19 33.83
C ALA A 2 -15.13 -17.79 32.39
N LEU A 3 -15.92 -18.64 31.71
CA LEU A 3 -16.34 -18.43 30.31
C LEU A 3 -17.81 -18.01 30.16
N GLU A 4 -18.57 -17.90 31.26
CA GLU A 4 -20.02 -17.70 31.18
C GLU A 4 -20.49 -16.23 31.10
N ASN A 5 -19.60 -15.23 31.15
CA ASN A 5 -19.97 -13.81 31.06
C ASN A 5 -19.11 -12.99 30.10
N ALA A 6 -18.49 -13.61 29.07
CA ALA A 6 -17.88 -12.85 27.99
C ALA A 6 -19.01 -12.29 27.12
N SER A 7 -19.52 -11.09 27.45
CA SER A 7 -20.40 -10.35 26.55
C SER A 7 -19.68 -10.23 25.19
N LEU A 8 -20.30 -10.79 24.15
CA LEU A 8 -19.76 -10.71 22.79
C LEU A 8 -19.41 -9.25 22.47
N VAL A 9 -18.15 -9.01 22.10
CA VAL A 9 -17.70 -7.65 21.77
C VAL A 9 -18.39 -7.24 20.46
N THR A 10 -19.30 -6.29 20.54
CA THR A 10 -20.04 -5.76 19.39
C THR A 10 -19.40 -4.53 18.78
N GLU A 11 -18.49 -3.89 19.52
CA GLU A 11 -17.80 -2.66 19.09
C GLU A 11 -16.40 -2.58 19.68
N PHE A 12 -15.49 -1.94 18.96
CA PHE A 12 -14.12 -1.62 19.39
C PHE A 12 -13.93 -0.12 19.55
N ILE A 13 -12.94 0.26 20.36
CA ILE A 13 -12.52 1.65 20.57
C ILE A 13 -11.10 1.79 20.00
N LEU A 14 -10.94 2.63 18.98
CA LEU A 14 -9.65 2.95 18.38
C LEU A 14 -8.95 4.02 19.23
N MET A 15 -7.77 3.70 19.77
CA MET A 15 -7.01 4.64 20.63
C MET A 15 -6.34 5.77 19.82
N GLY A 16 -6.29 5.65 18.48
CA GLY A 16 -5.68 6.65 17.61
C GLY A 16 -4.16 6.63 17.62
N LEU A 17 -3.57 7.67 17.05
CA LEU A 17 -2.11 7.87 16.96
C LEU A 17 -1.53 8.46 18.24
N THR A 18 -2.27 9.34 18.92
CA THR A 18 -1.83 10.03 20.13
C THR A 18 -3.00 10.30 21.07
N ASN A 19 -2.70 10.27 22.36
CA ASN A 19 -3.63 10.67 23.41
C ASN A 19 -3.37 12.12 23.90
N GLN A 20 -2.37 12.82 23.33
CA GLN A 20 -2.02 14.18 23.71
C GLN A 20 -2.97 15.18 23.03
N PRO A 21 -3.75 15.98 23.81
CA PRO A 21 -4.71 16.92 23.25
C PRO A 21 -4.09 17.97 22.34
N ASP A 22 -2.89 18.46 22.68
CA ASP A 22 -2.18 19.51 21.94
C ASP A 22 -1.75 19.07 20.54
N LEU A 23 -1.56 17.77 20.32
CA LEU A 23 -1.16 17.20 19.03
C LEU A 23 -2.34 16.84 18.12
N GLN A 24 -3.57 16.79 18.64
CA GLN A 24 -4.73 16.33 17.85
C GLN A 24 -5.03 17.26 16.67
N ILE A 25 -5.08 18.58 16.89
CA ILE A 25 -5.36 19.55 15.82
C ILE A 25 -4.24 19.60 14.78
N PRO A 26 -2.95 19.72 15.14
CA PRO A 26 -1.85 19.67 14.18
C PRO A 26 -1.84 18.39 13.35
N LEU A 27 -2.03 17.23 13.98
CA LEU A 27 -2.05 15.94 13.29
C LEU A 27 -3.29 15.81 12.37
N PHE A 28 -4.46 16.27 12.82
CA PHE A 28 -5.64 16.32 11.95
C PHE A 28 -5.38 17.10 10.67
N LEU A 29 -4.79 18.29 10.76
CA LEU A 29 -4.48 19.13 9.59
C LEU A 29 -3.46 18.46 8.67
N VAL A 30 -2.39 17.88 9.23
CA VAL A 30 -1.39 17.14 8.46
C VAL A 30 -2.01 15.96 7.73
N PHE A 31 -2.79 15.12 8.40
CA PHE A 31 -3.42 13.96 7.77
C PHE A 31 -4.55 14.32 6.81
N LEU A 32 -5.28 15.40 7.05
CA LEU A 32 -6.24 15.94 6.09
C LEU A 32 -5.54 16.40 4.80
N MET A 33 -4.44 17.13 4.93
CA MET A 33 -3.65 17.57 3.76
C MET A 33 -3.07 16.36 2.99
N THR A 34 -2.49 15.39 3.68
CA THR A 34 -1.96 14.18 3.03
C THR A 34 -3.05 13.39 2.33
N TYR A 35 -4.23 13.24 2.94
CA TYR A 35 -5.39 12.59 2.32
C TYR A 35 -5.86 13.31 1.05
N MET A 36 -5.94 14.65 1.09
CA MET A 36 -6.30 15.46 -0.08
C MET A 36 -5.26 15.32 -1.19
N ILE A 37 -3.96 15.37 -0.88
CA ILE A 37 -2.89 15.17 -1.86
C ILE A 37 -2.96 13.77 -2.48
N THR A 38 -3.15 12.74 -1.67
CA THR A 38 -3.27 11.35 -2.13
C THR A 38 -4.47 11.19 -3.06
N THR A 39 -5.64 11.66 -2.62
CA THR A 39 -6.89 11.51 -3.39
C THR A 39 -6.84 12.29 -4.69
N LEU A 40 -6.51 13.58 -4.64
CA LEU A 40 -6.47 14.43 -5.84
C LEU A 40 -5.34 14.02 -6.78
N GLY A 41 -4.18 13.66 -6.26
CA GLY A 41 -3.02 13.25 -7.05
C GLY A 41 -3.28 11.94 -7.81
N ASN A 42 -3.78 10.91 -7.14
CA ASN A 42 -4.09 9.63 -7.78
C ASN A 42 -5.27 9.74 -8.75
N LEU A 43 -6.33 10.49 -8.38
CA LEU A 43 -7.45 10.74 -9.29
C LEU A 43 -7.02 11.49 -10.55
N ALA A 44 -6.19 12.52 -10.41
CA ALA A 44 -5.64 13.25 -11.54
C ALA A 44 -4.81 12.35 -12.45
N LEU A 45 -3.99 11.47 -11.87
CA LEU A 45 -3.16 10.53 -12.63
C LEU A 45 -4.01 9.51 -13.40
N ILE A 46 -5.04 8.95 -12.77
CA ILE A 46 -6.03 8.06 -13.42
C ILE A 46 -6.67 8.78 -14.62
N LEU A 47 -7.19 9.99 -14.41
CA LEU A 47 -7.84 10.77 -15.46
C LEU A 47 -6.87 11.11 -16.61
N LEU A 48 -5.63 11.49 -16.30
CA LEU A 48 -4.62 11.75 -17.33
C LEU A 48 -4.33 10.52 -18.18
N ILE A 49 -4.19 9.34 -17.56
CA ILE A 49 -3.94 8.09 -18.29
C ILE A 49 -5.12 7.73 -19.18
N VAL A 50 -6.36 7.83 -18.67
CA VAL A 50 -7.58 7.49 -19.45
C VAL A 50 -7.77 8.44 -20.62
N LEU A 51 -7.55 9.74 -20.43
CA LEU A 51 -7.85 10.76 -21.44
C LEU A 51 -6.76 10.92 -22.52
N ASN A 52 -5.59 10.31 -22.35
CA ASN A 52 -4.47 10.48 -23.27
C ASN A 52 -4.01 9.13 -23.84
N SER A 53 -4.38 8.82 -25.07
CA SER A 53 -4.08 7.54 -25.74
C SER A 53 -2.58 7.20 -25.82
N HIS A 54 -1.70 8.21 -25.89
CA HIS A 54 -0.26 7.96 -25.89
C HIS A 54 0.30 7.51 -24.53
N LEU A 55 -0.52 7.58 -23.46
CA LEU A 55 -0.22 6.97 -22.17
C LEU A 55 -0.77 5.54 -22.04
N HIS A 56 -1.33 4.95 -23.08
CA HIS A 56 -1.82 3.57 -23.06
C HIS A 56 -0.70 2.57 -23.35
N THR A 57 0.30 2.52 -22.46
CA THR A 57 1.40 1.56 -22.48
C THR A 57 1.36 0.67 -21.24
N PRO A 58 2.06 -0.49 -21.24
CA PRO A 58 2.10 -1.39 -20.08
C PRO A 58 2.45 -0.68 -18.76
N MET A 59 3.45 0.19 -18.78
CA MET A 59 3.84 0.97 -17.61
C MET A 59 2.68 1.79 -17.02
N TYR A 60 1.95 2.53 -17.89
CA TYR A 60 0.84 3.36 -17.41
C TYR A 60 -0.40 2.53 -17.05
N PHE A 61 -0.55 1.35 -17.63
CA PHE A 61 -1.56 0.40 -17.19
C PHE A 61 -1.34 -0.04 -15.74
N PHE A 62 -0.10 -0.39 -15.36
CA PHE A 62 0.22 -0.71 -13.96
C PHE A 62 0.09 0.53 -13.06
N LEU A 63 0.52 1.68 -13.54
CA LEU A 63 0.41 2.93 -12.79
C LEU A 63 -1.05 3.35 -12.53
N PHE A 64 -1.94 3.13 -13.50
CA PHE A 64 -3.38 3.30 -13.34
C PHE A 64 -3.91 2.41 -12.20
N ASN A 65 -3.57 1.13 -12.21
CA ASN A 65 -4.00 0.18 -11.16
C ASN A 65 -3.41 0.54 -9.79
N LEU A 66 -2.13 0.92 -9.73
CA LEU A 66 -1.51 1.40 -8.49
C LEU A 66 -2.26 2.60 -7.92
N SER A 67 -2.53 3.62 -8.76
CA SER A 67 -3.29 4.80 -8.33
C SER A 67 -4.71 4.47 -7.88
N PHE A 68 -5.37 3.51 -8.50
CA PHE A 68 -6.68 3.03 -8.08
C PHE A 68 -6.61 2.32 -6.73
N ILE A 69 -5.61 1.46 -6.52
CA ILE A 69 -5.36 0.81 -5.22
C ILE A 69 -5.09 1.86 -4.14
N ASP A 70 -4.23 2.85 -4.40
CA ASP A 70 -3.91 3.93 -3.46
C ASP A 70 -5.15 4.74 -3.03
N LEU A 71 -6.04 5.05 -3.99
CA LEU A 71 -7.31 5.73 -3.70
C LEU A 71 -8.21 4.90 -2.79
N CYS A 72 -8.37 3.62 -3.11
CA CYS A 72 -9.17 2.72 -2.29
C CYS A 72 -8.54 2.52 -0.91
N HIS A 73 -7.22 2.27 -0.86
CA HIS A 73 -6.47 2.02 0.36
C HIS A 73 -6.57 3.18 1.34
N CYS A 74 -6.28 4.42 0.91
CA CYS A 74 -6.39 5.58 1.78
C CYS A 74 -7.84 5.83 2.24
N SER A 75 -8.84 5.46 1.45
CA SER A 75 -10.26 5.63 1.79
C SER A 75 -10.78 4.61 2.80
N VAL A 76 -10.10 3.48 3.00
CA VAL A 76 -10.51 2.42 3.94
C VAL A 76 -10.42 2.90 5.40
N PHE A 77 -9.40 3.65 5.76
CA PHE A 77 -9.15 4.01 7.17
C PHE A 77 -9.01 5.52 7.42
N THR A 78 -8.52 6.32 6.45
CA THR A 78 -8.23 7.74 6.69
C THR A 78 -9.46 8.57 7.07
N PRO A 79 -10.66 8.40 6.44
CA PRO A 79 -11.84 9.14 6.85
C PRO A 79 -12.21 8.87 8.32
N LYS A 80 -12.17 7.59 8.75
CA LYS A 80 -12.42 7.21 10.14
C LYS A 80 -11.36 7.76 11.07
N MET A 81 -10.09 7.69 10.70
CA MET A 81 -8.98 8.26 11.47
C MET A 81 -9.14 9.78 11.65
N LEU A 82 -9.51 10.52 10.60
CA LEU A 82 -9.76 11.96 10.68
C LEU A 82 -10.95 12.28 11.60
N MET A 83 -12.04 11.51 11.51
CA MET A 83 -13.17 11.63 12.42
C MET A 83 -12.76 11.43 13.88
N ASN A 84 -11.84 10.52 14.15
CA ASN A 84 -11.37 10.22 15.50
C ASN A 84 -10.59 11.39 16.14
N PHE A 85 -9.97 12.28 15.37
CA PHE A 85 -9.34 13.51 15.90
C PHE A 85 -10.38 14.55 16.33
N VAL A 86 -11.58 14.55 15.74
CA VAL A 86 -12.63 15.54 15.98
C VAL A 86 -13.66 15.06 17.02
N LEU A 87 -13.99 13.77 16.99
CA LEU A 87 -15.00 13.17 17.85
C LEU A 87 -14.39 12.60 19.12
N LYS A 88 -15.08 12.79 20.26
CA LYS A 88 -14.64 12.20 21.55
C LYS A 88 -14.84 10.68 21.63
N LYS A 89 -15.69 10.10 20.78
CA LYS A 89 -15.97 8.65 20.74
C LYS A 89 -15.36 8.03 19.47
N ASN A 90 -14.29 7.29 19.65
CA ASN A 90 -13.56 6.62 18.57
C ASN A 90 -14.02 5.17 18.40
N VAL A 91 -15.33 4.96 18.30
CA VAL A 91 -15.97 3.63 18.26
C VAL A 91 -16.09 3.15 16.80
N ILE A 92 -15.82 1.88 16.58
CA ILE A 92 -16.09 1.15 15.34
C ILE A 92 -16.83 -0.15 15.68
N SER A 93 -17.88 -0.50 14.92
CA SER A 93 -18.56 -1.78 15.10
C SER A 93 -17.65 -2.96 14.79
N TYR A 94 -17.96 -4.14 15.35
CA TYR A 94 -17.20 -5.37 15.05
C TYR A 94 -17.13 -5.65 13.54
N GLU A 95 -18.29 -5.62 12.86
CA GLU A 95 -18.39 -5.85 11.42
C GLU A 95 -17.62 -4.78 10.63
N GLY A 96 -17.73 -3.52 11.05
CA GLY A 96 -16.98 -2.40 10.44
C GLY A 96 -15.47 -2.58 10.55
N CYS A 97 -15.00 -3.07 11.72
CA CYS A 97 -13.59 -3.36 11.95
C CYS A 97 -13.10 -4.53 11.08
N MET A 98 -13.85 -5.64 11.02
CA MET A 98 -13.51 -6.79 10.17
C MET A 98 -13.52 -6.42 8.67
N THR A 99 -14.48 -5.62 8.24
CA THR A 99 -14.56 -5.12 6.85
C THR A 99 -13.39 -4.21 6.52
N GLN A 100 -13.04 -3.27 7.43
CA GLN A 100 -11.88 -2.39 7.27
C GLN A 100 -10.60 -3.20 7.17
N PHE A 101 -10.40 -4.19 8.03
CA PHE A 101 -9.26 -5.08 8.03
C PHE A 101 -9.16 -5.89 6.71
N TYR A 102 -10.28 -6.45 6.24
CA TYR A 102 -10.33 -7.21 4.99
C TYR A 102 -9.87 -6.37 3.79
N PHE A 103 -10.48 -5.19 3.60
CA PHE A 103 -10.12 -4.32 2.48
C PHE A 103 -8.70 -3.77 2.60
N PHE A 104 -8.25 -3.48 3.81
CA PHE A 104 -6.85 -3.12 4.06
C PHE A 104 -5.90 -4.22 3.59
N CYS A 105 -6.07 -5.46 4.04
CA CYS A 105 -5.23 -6.59 3.62
C CYS A 105 -5.28 -6.82 2.10
N PHE A 106 -6.48 -6.83 1.53
CA PHE A 106 -6.67 -7.01 0.08
C PHE A 106 -5.88 -5.99 -0.73
N LEU A 107 -5.98 -4.72 -0.39
CA LEU A 107 -5.37 -3.63 -1.15
C LEU A 107 -3.85 -3.59 -0.94
N VAL A 108 -3.35 -3.70 0.30
CA VAL A 108 -1.91 -3.63 0.57
C VAL A 108 -1.15 -4.81 -0.05
N ILE A 109 -1.73 -6.02 -0.02
CA ILE A 109 -1.10 -7.19 -0.65
C ILE A 109 -1.14 -7.05 -2.18
N SER A 110 -2.25 -6.59 -2.75
CA SER A 110 -2.34 -6.31 -4.18
C SER A 110 -1.29 -5.28 -4.63
N GLU A 111 -1.08 -4.22 -3.85
CA GLU A 111 -0.05 -3.21 -4.09
C GLU A 111 1.36 -3.81 -4.15
N TRP A 112 1.70 -4.75 -3.26
CA TRP A 112 2.99 -5.44 -3.28
C TRP A 112 3.27 -6.11 -4.63
N TYR A 113 2.28 -6.82 -5.17
CA TYR A 113 2.44 -7.53 -6.44
C TYR A 113 2.39 -6.59 -7.66
N VAL A 114 1.63 -5.50 -7.60
CA VAL A 114 1.64 -4.46 -8.65
C VAL A 114 3.01 -3.79 -8.73
N LEU A 115 3.62 -3.43 -7.61
CA LEU A 115 4.98 -2.88 -7.58
C LEU A 115 6.00 -3.89 -8.14
N THR A 116 5.82 -5.17 -7.86
CA THR A 116 6.66 -6.24 -8.45
C THR A 116 6.48 -6.35 -9.95
N ALA A 117 5.24 -6.31 -10.45
CA ALA A 117 4.96 -6.30 -11.88
C ALA A 117 5.56 -5.06 -12.59
N MET A 118 5.54 -3.89 -11.92
CA MET A 118 6.21 -2.69 -12.42
C MET A 118 7.73 -2.84 -12.49
N ALA A 119 8.37 -3.52 -11.53
CA ALA A 119 9.80 -3.82 -11.59
C ALA A 119 10.13 -4.76 -12.76
N TYR A 120 9.30 -5.77 -13.00
CA TYR A 120 9.42 -6.66 -14.14
C TYR A 120 9.24 -5.92 -15.48
N ASP A 121 8.23 -5.05 -15.59
CA ASP A 121 8.04 -4.18 -16.76
C ASP A 121 9.30 -3.36 -17.07
N ARG A 122 9.90 -2.74 -16.06
CA ARG A 122 11.16 -1.99 -16.19
C ARG A 122 12.32 -2.87 -16.65
N TYR A 123 12.43 -4.06 -16.08
CA TYR A 123 13.44 -5.03 -16.49
C TYR A 123 13.31 -5.37 -17.97
N VAL A 124 12.13 -5.73 -18.44
CA VAL A 124 11.91 -6.07 -19.86
C VAL A 124 12.19 -4.86 -20.77
N ALA A 125 11.74 -3.67 -20.39
CA ALA A 125 11.91 -2.45 -21.18
C ALA A 125 13.39 -2.05 -21.36
N ILE A 126 14.23 -2.29 -20.37
CA ILE A 126 15.64 -1.85 -20.37
C ILE A 126 16.57 -2.96 -20.86
N CYS A 127 16.35 -4.20 -20.42
CA CYS A 127 17.24 -5.33 -20.73
C CYS A 127 16.88 -6.03 -22.04
N ASN A 128 15.59 -6.03 -22.43
CA ASN A 128 15.10 -6.72 -23.63
C ASN A 128 14.19 -5.83 -24.50
N PRO A 129 14.62 -4.65 -24.94
CA PRO A 129 13.77 -3.66 -25.60
C PRO A 129 13.14 -4.16 -26.91
N LEU A 130 13.83 -5.03 -27.66
CA LEU A 130 13.32 -5.59 -28.91
C LEU A 130 12.12 -6.51 -28.73
N PHE A 131 12.02 -7.19 -27.58
CA PHE A 131 10.93 -8.10 -27.26
C PHE A 131 9.88 -7.48 -26.34
N TYR A 132 10.02 -6.21 -25.97
CA TYR A 132 9.17 -5.55 -25.00
C TYR A 132 7.67 -5.68 -25.33
N ASN A 133 7.25 -5.35 -26.53
CA ASN A 133 5.84 -5.41 -26.94
C ASN A 133 5.27 -6.84 -27.02
N VAL A 134 6.13 -7.84 -27.17
CA VAL A 134 5.73 -9.25 -27.20
C VAL A 134 5.57 -9.77 -25.77
N VAL A 135 6.58 -9.54 -24.93
CA VAL A 135 6.59 -9.99 -23.54
C VAL A 135 5.55 -9.26 -22.70
N MET A 136 5.50 -7.92 -22.81
CA MET A 136 4.55 -7.07 -22.10
C MET A 136 3.30 -6.80 -22.95
N SER A 137 2.76 -7.85 -23.57
CA SER A 137 1.49 -7.76 -24.29
C SER A 137 0.34 -7.36 -23.36
N PRO A 138 -0.75 -6.75 -23.87
CA PRO A 138 -1.92 -6.41 -23.06
C PRO A 138 -2.49 -7.60 -22.27
N LYS A 139 -2.44 -8.79 -22.87
CA LYS A 139 -2.87 -10.04 -22.25
C LYS A 139 -1.97 -10.41 -21.05
N MET A 140 -0.65 -10.28 -21.18
CA MET A 140 0.30 -10.53 -20.09
C MET A 140 0.09 -9.51 -18.95
N CYS A 141 -0.03 -8.22 -19.27
CA CYS A 141 -0.31 -7.20 -18.29
C CYS A 141 -1.60 -7.48 -17.50
N SER A 142 -2.66 -7.91 -18.19
CA SER A 142 -3.93 -8.30 -17.55
C SER A 142 -3.77 -9.52 -16.65
N TYR A 143 -2.97 -10.52 -17.04
CA TYR A 143 -2.70 -11.69 -16.19
C TYR A 143 -1.90 -11.33 -14.94
N LEU A 144 -0.89 -10.46 -15.05
CA LEU A 144 -0.12 -9.98 -13.90
C LEU A 144 -1.02 -9.22 -12.92
N MET A 145 -1.94 -8.39 -13.42
CA MET A 145 -2.90 -7.67 -12.58
C MET A 145 -3.91 -8.60 -11.92
N LEU A 146 -4.50 -9.51 -12.69
CA LEU A 146 -5.43 -10.50 -12.15
C LEU A 146 -4.77 -11.35 -11.06
N GLY A 147 -3.53 -11.81 -11.30
CA GLY A 147 -2.75 -12.54 -10.30
C GLY A 147 -2.53 -11.72 -9.03
N SER A 148 -2.18 -10.43 -9.16
CA SER A 148 -1.99 -9.53 -8.02
C SER A 148 -3.26 -9.40 -7.16
N TYR A 149 -4.41 -9.20 -7.80
CA TYR A 149 -5.69 -9.12 -7.08
C TYR A 149 -6.15 -10.44 -6.49
N LEU A 150 -5.92 -11.58 -7.17
CA LEU A 150 -6.30 -12.90 -6.66
C LEU A 150 -5.48 -13.27 -5.42
N VAL A 151 -4.19 -12.98 -5.40
CA VAL A 151 -3.36 -13.21 -4.21
C VAL A 151 -3.82 -12.30 -3.06
N GLY A 152 -4.03 -11.01 -3.31
CA GLY A 152 -4.55 -10.09 -2.31
C GLY A 152 -5.90 -10.54 -1.73
N PHE A 153 -6.82 -10.96 -2.59
CA PHE A 153 -8.13 -11.46 -2.19
C PHE A 153 -8.04 -12.72 -1.33
N SER A 154 -7.28 -13.73 -1.76
CA SER A 154 -7.16 -15.00 -1.04
C SER A 154 -6.49 -14.84 0.32
N ASP A 155 -5.43 -14.05 0.39
CA ASP A 155 -4.71 -13.80 1.65
C ASP A 155 -5.59 -12.96 2.62
N ALA A 156 -6.33 -11.97 2.12
CA ALA A 156 -7.27 -11.20 2.93
C ALA A 156 -8.42 -12.07 3.49
N MET A 157 -8.99 -12.96 2.66
CA MET A 157 -10.01 -13.94 3.10
C MET A 157 -9.47 -14.86 4.19
N MET A 158 -8.25 -15.34 4.02
CA MET A 158 -7.62 -16.25 4.97
C MET A 158 -7.38 -15.58 6.33
N HIS A 159 -6.80 -14.37 6.34
CA HIS A 159 -6.55 -13.63 7.58
C HIS A 159 -7.85 -13.22 8.28
N THR A 160 -8.81 -12.69 7.54
CA THR A 160 -10.11 -12.28 8.09
C THR A 160 -10.88 -13.49 8.63
N GLY A 161 -10.90 -14.61 7.90
CA GLY A 161 -11.49 -15.86 8.37
C GLY A 161 -10.85 -16.39 9.65
N GLY A 162 -9.54 -16.19 9.81
CA GLY A 162 -8.82 -16.49 11.06
C GLY A 162 -9.28 -15.60 12.23
N LEU A 163 -9.44 -14.29 12.00
CA LEU A 163 -9.90 -13.35 13.03
C LEU A 163 -11.35 -13.59 13.45
N LEU A 164 -12.24 -13.97 12.52
CA LEU A 164 -13.65 -14.28 12.80
C LEU A 164 -13.84 -15.49 13.73
N ARG A 165 -12.81 -16.33 13.89
CA ARG A 165 -12.84 -17.49 14.83
C ARG A 165 -12.42 -17.12 16.24
N LEU A 166 -11.87 -15.91 16.45
CA LEU A 166 -11.41 -15.48 17.77
C LEU A 166 -12.54 -14.91 18.59
N THR A 167 -12.46 -15.11 19.90
CA THR A 167 -13.32 -14.45 20.89
C THR A 167 -12.55 -13.28 21.49
N PHE A 168 -13.10 -12.08 21.39
CA PHE A 168 -12.47 -10.87 21.92
C PHE A 168 -13.04 -10.55 23.30
N CYS A 169 -12.15 -10.26 24.28
CA CYS A 169 -12.49 -9.90 25.64
C CYS A 169 -12.18 -8.45 25.98
N ARG A 170 -11.37 -7.78 25.18
CA ARG A 170 -11.02 -6.37 25.32
C ARG A 170 -11.50 -5.60 24.12
N ARG A 171 -11.82 -4.30 24.31
CA ARG A 171 -12.41 -3.45 23.27
C ARG A 171 -11.45 -2.39 22.73
N ASN A 172 -10.37 -2.08 23.46
CA ASN A 172 -9.49 -0.96 23.15
C ASN A 172 -8.37 -1.40 22.20
N ILE A 173 -8.51 -1.08 20.91
CA ILE A 173 -7.48 -1.30 19.90
C ILE A 173 -6.44 -0.19 20.04
N ASN A 174 -5.21 -0.54 20.41
CA ASN A 174 -4.11 0.41 20.51
C ASN A 174 -3.53 0.78 19.13
N HIS A 175 -4.41 1.23 18.23
CA HIS A 175 -4.08 1.66 16.88
C HIS A 175 -5.10 2.68 16.35
N TYR A 176 -4.80 3.33 15.21
CA TYR A 176 -5.71 4.29 14.57
C TYR A 176 -6.66 3.65 13.54
N PHE A 177 -6.47 2.37 13.24
CA PHE A 177 -7.36 1.53 12.42
C PHE A 177 -7.30 0.08 12.89
N CYS A 178 -8.19 -0.78 12.34
CA CYS A 178 -8.21 -2.21 12.64
C CYS A 178 -7.05 -2.92 11.95
N GLU A 179 -6.02 -3.26 12.73
CA GLU A 179 -4.84 -3.96 12.27
C GLU A 179 -4.66 -5.28 13.02
N ILE A 180 -4.06 -6.28 12.37
CA ILE A 180 -4.04 -7.67 12.86
C ILE A 180 -3.33 -7.79 14.20
N VAL A 181 -2.14 -7.21 14.38
CA VAL A 181 -1.35 -7.39 15.61
C VAL A 181 -2.08 -6.83 16.84
N PRO A 182 -2.59 -5.57 16.84
CA PRO A 182 -3.40 -5.07 17.94
C PRO A 182 -4.71 -5.86 18.16
N LEU A 183 -5.32 -6.43 17.11
CA LEU A 183 -6.52 -7.25 17.25
C LEU A 183 -6.22 -8.58 17.94
N LEU A 184 -5.12 -9.25 17.60
CA LEU A 184 -4.72 -10.50 18.25
C LEU A 184 -4.50 -10.31 19.77
N GLU A 185 -3.97 -9.16 20.20
CA GLU A 185 -3.78 -8.83 21.61
C GLU A 185 -5.09 -8.71 22.43
N LEU A 186 -6.24 -8.50 21.76
CA LEU A 186 -7.55 -8.39 22.41
C LEU A 186 -8.26 -9.73 22.60
N SER A 187 -7.72 -10.80 22.01
CA SER A 187 -8.32 -12.14 22.03
C SER A 187 -8.17 -12.79 23.41
N CYS A 188 -9.22 -13.52 23.85
CA CYS A 188 -9.16 -14.45 24.97
C CYS A 188 -8.93 -15.89 24.53
N THR A 189 -9.09 -16.19 23.26
CA THR A 189 -8.76 -17.48 22.68
C THR A 189 -7.32 -17.50 22.19
N SER A 190 -6.73 -18.70 22.02
CA SER A 190 -5.37 -18.83 21.53
C SER A 190 -5.21 -18.23 20.16
N THR A 191 -4.22 -17.36 19.99
CA THR A 191 -3.87 -16.65 18.74
C THR A 191 -2.76 -17.34 17.97
N TYR A 192 -2.22 -18.46 18.49
CA TYR A 192 -1.06 -19.13 17.93
C TYR A 192 -1.17 -19.45 16.42
N VAL A 193 -2.34 -19.94 15.98
CA VAL A 193 -2.57 -20.25 14.55
C VAL A 193 -2.56 -18.96 13.71
N ASN A 194 -3.17 -17.87 14.22
CA ASN A 194 -3.21 -16.58 13.54
C ASN A 194 -1.81 -15.95 13.44
N GLU A 195 -1.01 -16.04 14.50
CA GLU A 195 0.37 -15.53 14.53
C GLU A 195 1.27 -16.30 13.56
N MET A 196 1.19 -17.63 13.55
CA MET A 196 1.91 -18.48 12.60
C MET A 196 1.48 -18.20 11.15
N GLN A 197 0.18 -18.05 10.91
CA GLN A 197 -0.37 -17.70 9.62
C GLN A 197 0.14 -16.33 9.18
N LEU A 198 0.10 -15.32 10.05
CA LEU A 198 0.62 -13.98 9.80
C LEU A 198 2.10 -14.04 9.42
N PHE A 199 2.93 -14.73 10.22
CA PHE A 199 4.36 -14.85 9.96
C PHE A 199 4.67 -15.48 8.60
N ILE A 200 3.99 -16.59 8.26
CA ILE A 200 4.21 -17.32 7.00
C ILE A 200 3.75 -16.47 5.82
N VAL A 201 2.53 -15.92 5.89
CA VAL A 201 1.92 -15.19 4.77
C VAL A 201 2.58 -13.82 4.57
N ALA A 202 2.80 -13.06 5.63
CA ALA A 202 3.52 -11.80 5.53
C ALA A 202 4.97 -12.01 5.11
N GLY A 203 5.63 -13.05 5.65
CA GLY A 203 6.99 -13.44 5.22
C GLY A 203 7.04 -13.74 3.72
N LYS A 204 6.14 -14.60 3.22
CA LYS A 204 6.02 -14.90 1.77
C LYS A 204 5.81 -13.61 0.95
N ASN A 205 4.84 -12.79 1.34
CA ASN A 205 4.44 -11.60 0.58
C ASN A 205 5.47 -10.46 0.64
N ILE A 206 6.32 -10.43 1.64
CA ILE A 206 7.43 -9.47 1.72
C ILE A 206 8.66 -10.01 1.00
N ILE A 207 9.07 -11.24 1.31
CA ILE A 207 10.34 -11.80 0.81
C ILE A 207 10.29 -12.05 -0.69
N VAL A 208 9.23 -12.70 -1.21
CA VAL A 208 9.17 -13.07 -2.64
C VAL A 208 9.14 -11.82 -3.54
N PRO A 209 8.24 -10.84 -3.36
CA PRO A 209 8.28 -9.61 -4.14
C PRO A 209 9.60 -8.85 -4.01
N THR A 210 10.13 -8.73 -2.80
CA THR A 210 11.41 -8.03 -2.56
C THR A 210 12.55 -8.68 -3.35
N LEU A 211 12.68 -10.01 -3.32
CA LEU A 211 13.69 -10.73 -4.08
C LEU A 211 13.52 -10.54 -5.58
N LEU A 212 12.30 -10.64 -6.11
CA LEU A 212 12.02 -10.42 -7.53
C LEU A 212 12.37 -8.99 -7.97
N ILE A 213 12.09 -8.01 -7.13
CA ILE A 213 12.46 -6.61 -7.38
C ILE A 213 13.97 -6.44 -7.37
N PHE A 214 14.69 -6.99 -6.38
CA PHE A 214 16.15 -6.93 -6.31
C PHE A 214 16.82 -7.60 -7.51
N ILE A 215 16.35 -8.78 -7.94
CA ILE A 215 16.84 -9.47 -9.11
C ILE A 215 16.63 -8.61 -10.36
N SER A 216 15.41 -8.07 -10.55
CA SER A 216 15.09 -7.20 -11.69
C SER A 216 16.01 -5.97 -11.74
N TYR A 217 16.21 -5.29 -10.60
CA TYR A 217 17.08 -4.13 -10.55
C TYR A 217 18.57 -4.46 -10.64
N GLY A 218 19.01 -5.62 -10.20
CA GLY A 218 20.36 -6.12 -10.44
C GLY A 218 20.69 -6.24 -11.92
N PHE A 219 19.78 -6.85 -12.70
CA PHE A 219 19.92 -6.94 -14.16
C PHE A 219 19.82 -5.57 -14.84
N ILE A 220 18.88 -4.71 -14.41
CA ILE A 220 18.76 -3.34 -14.92
C ILE A 220 20.05 -2.57 -14.70
N LEU A 221 20.63 -2.60 -13.50
CA LEU A 221 21.87 -1.89 -13.18
C LEU A 221 23.02 -2.40 -14.05
N SER A 222 23.17 -3.73 -14.19
CA SER A 222 24.16 -4.33 -15.08
C SER A 222 24.01 -3.84 -16.52
N SER A 223 22.78 -3.75 -17.03
CA SER A 223 22.50 -3.26 -18.38
C SER A 223 22.80 -1.77 -18.52
N ILE A 224 22.42 -0.95 -17.54
CA ILE A 224 22.72 0.50 -17.54
C ILE A 224 24.22 0.76 -17.55
N LEU A 225 25.00 0.01 -16.77
CA LEU A 225 26.46 0.16 -16.73
C LEU A 225 27.14 -0.18 -18.07
N LYS A 226 26.54 -1.06 -18.86
CA LYS A 226 27.03 -1.43 -20.21
C LYS A 226 26.62 -0.44 -21.32
N MET A 227 25.72 0.51 -21.06
CA MET A 227 25.31 1.51 -22.02
C MET A 227 26.47 2.47 -22.35
N SER A 228 26.77 2.68 -23.63
CA SER A 228 27.79 3.62 -24.08
C SER A 228 27.36 5.09 -23.99
N SER A 229 26.05 5.37 -24.12
CA SER A 229 25.51 6.73 -24.07
C SER A 229 25.29 7.21 -22.61
N THR A 230 26.00 8.28 -22.24
CA THR A 230 25.83 8.92 -20.92
C THR A 230 24.43 9.48 -20.71
N ALA A 231 23.81 10.04 -21.76
CA ALA A 231 22.44 10.55 -21.72
C ALA A 231 21.41 9.41 -21.53
N GLY A 232 21.60 8.28 -22.22
CA GLY A 232 20.78 7.07 -22.06
C GLY A 232 20.88 6.49 -20.66
N ARG A 233 22.10 6.39 -20.12
CA ARG A 233 22.38 5.93 -18.76
C ARG A 233 21.69 6.80 -17.71
N SER A 234 21.82 8.11 -17.81
CA SER A 234 21.19 9.06 -16.89
C SER A 234 19.66 8.97 -16.92
N LYS A 235 19.06 8.86 -18.12
CA LYS A 235 17.60 8.70 -18.28
C LYS A 235 17.10 7.41 -17.65
N ALA A 236 17.75 6.28 -17.91
CA ALA A 236 17.41 4.98 -17.34
C ALA A 236 17.51 4.99 -15.80
N PHE A 237 18.61 5.54 -15.26
CA PHE A 237 18.83 5.64 -13.83
C PHE A 237 17.78 6.53 -13.14
N SER A 238 17.44 7.68 -13.73
CA SER A 238 16.40 8.57 -13.19
C SER A 238 15.02 7.89 -13.11
N THR A 239 14.68 7.08 -14.11
CA THR A 239 13.42 6.35 -14.13
C THR A 239 13.37 5.25 -13.08
N CYS A 240 14.46 4.50 -12.93
CA CYS A 240 14.57 3.42 -11.93
C CYS A 240 14.61 3.94 -10.50
N SER A 241 15.32 5.04 -10.24
CA SER A 241 15.45 5.59 -8.88
C SER A 241 14.11 5.97 -8.25
N SER A 242 13.16 6.43 -9.04
CA SER A 242 11.80 6.75 -8.57
C SER A 242 11.09 5.52 -7.99
N HIS A 243 11.13 4.41 -8.72
CA HIS A 243 10.52 3.16 -8.28
C HIS A 243 11.26 2.55 -7.09
N ILE A 244 12.60 2.58 -7.09
CA ILE A 244 13.41 2.07 -5.96
C ILE A 244 13.07 2.80 -4.66
N ILE A 245 12.90 4.13 -4.69
CA ILE A 245 12.54 4.92 -3.50
C ILE A 245 11.20 4.44 -2.93
N VAL A 246 10.16 4.34 -3.78
CA VAL A 246 8.83 3.88 -3.36
C VAL A 246 8.90 2.48 -2.76
N VAL A 247 9.52 1.55 -3.47
CA VAL A 247 9.66 0.15 -3.05
C VAL A 247 10.42 0.03 -1.72
N SER A 248 11.53 0.78 -1.56
CA SER A 248 12.32 0.75 -0.33
C SER A 248 11.54 1.28 0.87
N LEU A 249 10.79 2.36 0.71
CA LEU A 249 9.95 2.90 1.78
C LEU A 249 8.82 1.93 2.14
N PHE A 250 8.15 1.38 1.14
CA PHE A 250 7.01 0.49 1.32
C PHE A 250 7.42 -0.84 1.97
N PHE A 251 8.27 -1.61 1.29
CA PHE A 251 8.69 -2.92 1.83
C PHE A 251 9.53 -2.80 3.09
N GLY A 252 10.35 -1.76 3.24
CA GLY A 252 11.11 -1.51 4.45
C GLY A 252 10.22 -1.28 5.67
N SER A 253 9.18 -0.46 5.54
CA SER A 253 8.23 -0.20 6.63
C SER A 253 7.36 -1.42 6.95
N CYS A 254 6.92 -2.18 5.93
CA CYS A 254 6.17 -3.43 6.13
C CYS A 254 7.04 -4.51 6.80
N ALA A 255 8.29 -4.68 6.36
CA ALA A 255 9.22 -5.64 6.95
C ALA A 255 9.49 -5.32 8.42
N TYR A 256 9.69 -4.04 8.74
CA TYR A 256 9.87 -3.59 10.13
C TYR A 256 8.64 -3.92 10.99
N MET A 257 7.42 -3.76 10.46
CA MET A 257 6.18 -4.03 11.19
C MET A 257 5.95 -5.53 11.42
N TYR A 258 6.07 -6.35 10.36
CA TYR A 258 5.58 -7.73 10.38
C TYR A 258 6.65 -8.80 10.61
N LEU A 259 7.93 -8.49 10.43
CA LEU A 259 9.03 -9.45 10.62
C LEU A 259 9.76 -9.27 11.96
N LYS A 260 9.39 -8.26 12.76
CA LYS A 260 9.98 -8.04 14.08
C LYS A 260 9.39 -9.01 15.10
N PRO A 261 10.19 -9.69 15.95
CA PRO A 261 9.67 -10.51 17.04
C PRO A 261 8.84 -9.69 18.03
N SER A 262 7.72 -10.24 18.48
CA SER A 262 6.75 -9.57 19.38
C SER A 262 7.32 -9.13 20.73
N SER A 263 8.47 -9.68 21.15
CA SER A 263 9.11 -9.40 22.46
C SER A 263 9.84 -8.06 22.56
N SER A 264 10.01 -7.33 21.47
CA SER A 264 10.95 -6.19 21.43
C SER A 264 10.30 -4.83 21.27
N GLY A 265 9.19 -4.59 21.94
CA GLY A 265 8.83 -3.25 22.31
C GLY A 265 7.95 -2.45 21.36
N SER A 266 7.23 -1.70 21.99
CA SER A 266 6.35 -0.57 21.74
C SER A 266 5.47 -0.67 20.50
N LEU A 267 4.20 -0.95 20.77
CA LEU A 267 3.07 -0.74 19.85
C LEU A 267 3.13 0.65 19.17
N ASP A 268 3.73 1.63 19.83
CA ASP A 268 3.88 2.98 19.28
C ASP A 268 4.85 3.04 18.09
N GLN A 269 5.91 2.22 18.08
CA GLN A 269 6.80 2.10 16.91
C GLN A 269 6.08 1.43 15.73
N GLY A 270 5.21 0.47 15.99
CA GLY A 270 4.36 -0.16 14.97
C GLY A 270 3.41 0.85 14.32
N LYS A 271 2.77 1.73 15.13
CA LYS A 271 1.91 2.80 14.61
C LYS A 271 2.66 3.75 13.68
N ILE A 272 3.88 4.17 14.05
CA ILE A 272 4.71 5.05 13.22
C ILE A 272 5.08 4.36 11.91
N SER A 273 5.50 3.09 11.97
CA SER A 273 5.83 2.31 10.77
C SER A 273 4.63 2.18 9.83
N SER A 274 3.44 1.95 10.37
CA SER A 274 2.22 1.84 9.58
C SER A 274 1.82 3.14 8.87
N VAL A 275 2.15 4.31 9.42
CA VAL A 275 1.96 5.59 8.74
C VAL A 275 2.75 5.66 7.43
N PHE A 276 3.96 5.09 7.39
CA PHE A 276 4.76 5.13 6.16
C PHE A 276 4.12 4.35 5.03
N TYR A 277 3.77 3.07 5.21
CA TYR A 277 3.20 2.27 4.12
C TYR A 277 1.74 2.60 3.82
N ASN A 278 0.97 3.09 4.81
CA ASN A 278 -0.45 3.39 4.63
C ASN A 278 -0.73 4.81 4.12
N ILE A 279 0.11 5.78 4.45
CA ILE A 279 -0.18 7.20 4.22
C ILE A 279 0.91 7.84 3.36
N VAL A 280 2.18 7.68 3.74
CA VAL A 280 3.30 8.35 3.04
C VAL A 280 3.49 7.79 1.64
N VAL A 281 3.53 6.46 1.48
CA VAL A 281 3.75 5.83 0.17
C VAL A 281 2.63 6.14 -0.82
N PRO A 282 1.33 5.94 -0.51
CA PRO A 282 0.22 6.31 -1.40
C PRO A 282 0.18 7.79 -1.78
N MET A 283 0.63 8.68 -0.88
CA MET A 283 0.78 10.10 -1.17
C MET A 283 1.96 10.38 -2.12
N MET A 284 3.08 9.66 -1.96
CA MET A 284 4.28 9.88 -2.77
C MET A 284 4.15 9.28 -4.18
N ASN A 285 3.38 8.22 -4.38
CA ASN A 285 3.21 7.55 -5.66
C ASN A 285 2.83 8.53 -6.79
N PRO A 286 1.72 9.29 -6.72
CA PRO A 286 1.37 10.21 -7.78
C PRO A 286 2.38 11.33 -7.95
N LEU A 287 3.02 11.81 -6.89
CA LEU A 287 4.03 12.87 -6.96
C LEU A 287 5.28 12.39 -7.69
N ILE A 288 5.83 11.24 -7.29
CA ILE A 288 7.06 10.68 -7.86
C ILE A 288 6.86 10.32 -9.34
N TYR A 289 5.77 9.61 -9.67
CA TYR A 289 5.52 9.17 -11.03
C TYR A 289 5.08 10.31 -11.96
N SER A 290 4.38 11.35 -11.46
CA SER A 290 3.99 12.51 -12.27
C SER A 290 5.12 13.51 -12.44
N LEU A 291 5.83 13.87 -11.36
CA LEU A 291 6.84 14.92 -11.42
C LEU A 291 8.11 14.51 -12.16
N ARG A 292 8.42 13.23 -12.22
CA ARG A 292 9.62 12.72 -12.94
C ARG A 292 9.33 12.25 -14.36
N ASN A 293 8.08 11.98 -14.71
CA ASN A 293 7.72 11.49 -16.04
C ASN A 293 7.41 12.64 -16.99
N LYS A 294 8.18 12.72 -18.10
CA LYS A 294 8.02 13.77 -19.12
C LYS A 294 6.68 13.67 -19.85
N ASP A 295 6.19 12.46 -20.13
CA ASP A 295 4.94 12.25 -20.88
C ASP A 295 3.73 12.67 -20.06
N VAL A 296 3.74 12.38 -18.74
CA VAL A 296 2.71 12.85 -17.79
C VAL A 296 2.73 14.37 -17.70
N LYS A 297 3.90 15.00 -17.65
CA LYS A 297 4.01 16.50 -17.66
C LYS A 297 3.45 17.10 -18.94
N ILE A 298 3.71 16.50 -20.09
CA ILE A 298 3.18 16.96 -21.38
C ILE A 298 1.65 16.79 -21.40
N ALA A 299 1.13 15.64 -20.96
CA ALA A 299 -0.30 15.39 -20.86
C ALA A 299 -0.98 16.40 -19.95
N LEU A 300 -0.42 16.68 -18.77
CA LEU A 300 -0.92 17.66 -17.83
C LEU A 300 -0.95 19.08 -18.45
N LYS A 301 0.13 19.50 -19.11
CA LYS A 301 0.15 20.79 -19.82
C LYS A 301 -0.93 20.90 -20.88
N LYS A 302 -1.16 19.85 -21.68
CA LYS A 302 -2.21 19.83 -22.70
C LYS A 302 -3.62 20.01 -22.11
N VAL A 303 -3.89 19.36 -20.97
CA VAL A 303 -5.19 19.52 -20.29
C VAL A 303 -5.37 20.91 -19.73
N LEU A 304 -4.32 21.50 -19.12
CA LEU A 304 -4.36 22.83 -18.55
C LEU A 304 -4.47 23.94 -19.62
N THR A 305 -3.83 23.75 -20.80
CA THR A 305 -3.91 24.72 -21.92
C THR A 305 -5.23 24.61 -22.68
N LYS A 306 -5.84 23.43 -22.82
CA LYS A 306 -7.18 23.28 -23.43
C LYS A 306 -8.31 23.92 -22.61
N ARG A 307 -8.11 24.23 -21.33
CA ARG A 307 -9.08 24.93 -20.46
C ARG A 307 -9.03 26.45 -20.58
N LYS A 308 -8.13 27.02 -21.43
CA LYS A 308 -8.00 28.48 -21.63
C LYS A 308 -8.73 28.99 -22.86
N PHE A 309 -9.63 28.21 -23.47
CA PHE A 309 -10.52 28.63 -24.57
C PHE A 309 -11.95 28.23 -24.28
#